data_3dfe1b79e33ebbfc264c2c642fa73407
#
_entry.id   3dfe1b79e33ebbfc264c2c642fa73407
#
_cell.length_a   1.000
_cell.length_b   1.000
_cell.length_c   1.000
_cell.angle_alpha   90.00
_cell.angle_beta   90.00
_cell.angle_gamma   90.00
#
_symmetry.space_group_name_H-M   'P 1'
#
loop_
_entity.id
_entity.type
_entity.pdbx_description
1 polymer ?
#
loop_
_entity_poly.entity_id
_entity_poly.type
_entity_poly.pdbx_seq_one_letter_code
_entity_poly.pdbx_strand_id
1 'polypeptide(L)'
;VQRYFADRPGLGVAAVYLFGSHAAGRAHRESDVDLGVLLRWEAHPGRDDRFAVKLRLIGELAGVVAPAAADVVILNDAPPLLGRHVIHDGVRIYLADAAADHAYVRDVQLRAADLEPWLRRMRQLKLDWLAERQSR
;
A
#
# COMPACT_ATOMS: atom_id res chain seq x y z
N VAL A 1 11.44 11.44 -3.77
CA VAL A 1 10.33 11.03 -2.86
C VAL A 1 10.81 10.90 -1.42
N GLN A 2 11.91 10.17 -1.17
CA GLN A 2 12.45 10.01 0.19
C GLN A 2 12.71 11.34 0.88
N ARG A 3 13.31 12.29 0.17
CA ARG A 3 13.64 13.61 0.70
C ARG A 3 12.39 14.41 1.07
N TYR A 4 11.34 14.27 0.27
CA TYR A 4 10.06 14.91 0.56
C TYR A 4 9.57 14.55 1.97
N PHE A 5 9.59 13.25 2.31
CA PHE A 5 9.15 12.79 3.62
C PHE A 5 10.15 13.14 4.74
N ALA A 6 11.45 13.03 4.45
CA ALA A 6 12.48 13.35 5.42
C ALA A 6 12.42 14.83 5.87
N ASP A 7 12.05 15.73 4.96
CA ASP A 7 11.94 17.16 5.23
C ASP A 7 10.62 17.54 5.94
N ARG A 8 9.69 16.60 6.08
CA ARG A 8 8.34 16.85 6.63
C ARG A 8 7.96 15.89 7.76
N PRO A 9 8.73 15.88 8.87
CA PRO A 9 8.42 14.97 9.98
C PRO A 9 7.07 15.26 10.63
N GLY A 10 6.54 16.48 10.49
CA GLY A 10 5.23 16.87 11.01
C GLY A 10 4.05 16.20 10.32
N LEU A 11 4.24 15.53 9.18
CA LEU A 11 3.17 14.79 8.53
C LEU A 11 2.73 13.54 9.31
N GLY A 12 3.51 13.09 10.27
CA GLY A 12 3.17 11.90 11.05
C GLY A 12 3.26 10.59 10.27
N VAL A 13 4.16 10.52 9.28
CA VAL A 13 4.38 9.32 8.47
C VAL A 13 5.38 8.41 9.19
N ALA A 14 5.01 7.15 9.37
CA ALA A 14 5.89 6.14 9.99
C ALA A 14 6.80 5.46 8.97
N ALA A 15 6.26 5.10 7.79
CA ALA A 15 7.01 4.42 6.74
C ALA A 15 6.36 4.68 5.38
N VAL A 16 7.17 4.56 4.32
CA VAL A 16 6.69 4.63 2.94
C VAL A 16 7.29 3.50 2.13
N TYR A 17 6.44 2.83 1.35
CA TYR A 17 6.79 1.74 0.46
C TYR A 17 6.53 2.15 -0.98
N LEU A 18 7.50 1.90 -1.86
CA LEU A 18 7.32 1.98 -3.30
C LEU A 18 6.88 0.61 -3.79
N PHE A 19 5.77 0.54 -4.53
CA PHE A 19 5.30 -0.72 -5.08
C PHE A 19 4.86 -0.54 -6.54
N GLY A 20 4.29 -1.59 -7.14
CA GLY A 20 3.87 -1.54 -8.53
C GLY A 20 5.04 -1.60 -9.51
N SER A 21 4.88 -1.03 -10.70
CA SER A 21 5.85 -1.17 -11.80
C SER A 21 7.21 -0.56 -11.51
N HIS A 22 7.27 0.53 -10.75
CA HIS A 22 8.55 1.15 -10.36
C HIS A 22 9.38 0.26 -9.43
N ALA A 23 8.73 -0.40 -8.47
CA ALA A 23 9.40 -1.33 -7.57
C ALA A 23 9.87 -2.59 -8.32
N ALA A 24 9.10 -3.05 -9.31
CA ALA A 24 9.41 -4.24 -10.10
C ALA A 24 10.42 -4.00 -11.23
N GLY A 25 10.86 -2.78 -11.44
CA GLY A 25 11.79 -2.45 -12.52
C GLY A 25 11.16 -2.48 -13.91
N ARG A 26 9.84 -2.46 -14.01
CA ARG A 26 9.11 -2.51 -15.29
C ARG A 26 8.52 -1.17 -15.69
N ALA A 27 8.83 -0.12 -14.93
CA ALA A 27 8.29 1.20 -15.18
C ALA A 27 8.93 1.84 -16.40
N HIS A 28 8.15 2.62 -17.12
CA HIS A 28 8.61 3.59 -18.08
C HIS A 28 8.36 5.00 -17.54
N ARG A 29 8.82 6.02 -18.26
CA ARG A 29 8.83 7.42 -17.80
C ARG A 29 7.48 7.94 -17.32
N GLU A 30 6.38 7.49 -17.95
CA GLU A 30 5.03 7.95 -17.64
C GLU A 30 4.25 7.02 -16.73
N SER A 31 4.87 5.92 -16.25
CA SER A 31 4.22 5.01 -15.31
C SER A 31 3.94 5.72 -14.00
N ASP A 32 2.76 5.48 -13.43
CA ASP A 32 2.40 6.00 -12.11
C ASP A 32 3.37 5.50 -11.05
N VAL A 33 3.66 6.35 -10.09
CA VAL A 33 4.47 6.01 -8.92
C VAL A 33 3.50 5.59 -7.81
N ASP A 34 3.50 4.30 -7.49
CA ASP A 34 2.61 3.73 -6.48
C ASP A 34 3.30 3.73 -5.12
N LEU A 35 2.71 4.44 -4.17
CA LEU A 35 3.25 4.59 -2.82
C LEU A 35 2.27 4.08 -1.78
N GLY A 36 2.75 3.18 -0.90
CA GLY A 36 2.04 2.78 0.30
C GLY A 36 2.57 3.58 1.49
N VAL A 37 1.71 4.35 2.12
CA VAL A 37 2.08 5.24 3.22
C VAL A 37 1.45 4.76 4.51
N LEU A 38 2.29 4.45 5.50
CA LEU A 38 1.84 4.11 6.85
C LEU A 38 1.91 5.37 7.71
N LEU A 39 0.76 5.80 8.20
CA LEU A 39 0.65 6.94 9.12
C LEU A 39 0.69 6.46 10.56
N ARG A 40 1.26 7.28 11.44
CA ARG A 40 1.19 7.02 12.88
C ARG A 40 -0.24 7.22 13.35
N TRP A 41 -0.79 6.24 14.05
CA TRP A 41 -2.17 6.28 14.53
C TRP A 41 -2.42 7.47 15.46
N GLU A 42 -1.44 7.81 16.28
CA GLU A 42 -1.52 8.94 17.23
C GLU A 42 -1.61 10.29 16.53
N ALA A 43 -0.96 10.42 15.38
CA ALA A 43 -0.97 11.66 14.60
C ALA A 43 -2.25 11.83 13.80
N HIS A 44 -2.83 10.72 13.35
CA HIS A 44 -4.02 10.72 12.48
C HIS A 44 -4.98 9.61 12.92
N PRO A 45 -5.68 9.78 14.06
CA PRO A 45 -6.52 8.71 14.61
C PRO A 45 -7.81 8.48 13.85
N GLY A 46 -8.30 9.47 13.10
CA GLY A 46 -9.55 9.38 12.35
C GLY A 46 -9.31 9.02 10.88
N ARG A 47 -10.25 8.24 10.31
CA ARG A 47 -10.19 7.87 8.89
C ARG A 47 -10.26 9.08 7.96
N ASP A 48 -11.07 10.08 8.32
CA ASP A 48 -11.20 11.31 7.54
C ASP A 48 -9.90 12.12 7.54
N ASP A 49 -9.21 12.15 8.68
CA ASP A 49 -7.90 12.81 8.78
C ASP A 49 -6.88 12.14 7.87
N ARG A 50 -6.87 10.81 7.85
CA ARG A 50 -5.97 10.05 6.99
C ARG A 50 -6.29 10.24 5.51
N PHE A 51 -7.56 10.33 5.17
CA PHE A 51 -7.98 10.64 3.79
C PHE A 51 -7.52 12.02 3.35
N ALA A 52 -7.61 13.02 4.24
CA ALA A 52 -7.11 14.37 3.96
C ALA A 52 -5.60 14.36 3.70
N VAL A 53 -4.84 13.59 4.47
CA VAL A 53 -3.40 13.41 4.23
C VAL A 53 -3.14 12.78 2.87
N LYS A 54 -3.91 11.77 2.50
CA LYS A 54 -3.81 11.12 1.19
C LYS A 54 -3.95 12.12 0.05
N LEU A 55 -4.98 12.95 0.09
CA LEU A 55 -5.23 13.97 -0.94
C LEU A 55 -4.09 14.99 -1.00
N ARG A 56 -3.59 15.42 0.14
CA ARG A 56 -2.46 16.33 0.22
C ARG A 56 -1.20 15.72 -0.41
N LEU A 57 -0.92 14.46 -0.10
CA LEU A 57 0.25 13.76 -0.64
C LEU A 57 0.18 13.61 -2.15
N ILE A 58 -0.98 13.24 -2.70
CA ILE A 58 -1.16 13.13 -4.15
C ILE A 58 -0.85 14.46 -4.83
N GLY A 59 -1.38 15.56 -4.29
CA GLY A 59 -1.18 16.89 -4.85
C GLY A 59 0.27 17.36 -4.77
N GLU A 60 0.91 17.24 -3.61
CA GLU A 60 2.28 17.70 -3.41
C GLU A 60 3.31 16.80 -4.11
N LEU A 61 3.10 15.49 -4.13
CA LEU A 61 4.01 14.56 -4.78
C LEU A 61 3.93 14.62 -6.32
N ALA A 62 2.83 15.14 -6.86
CA ALA A 62 2.72 15.31 -8.32
C ALA A 62 3.89 16.11 -8.89
N GLY A 63 4.34 17.15 -8.20
CA GLY A 63 5.51 17.94 -8.59
C GLY A 63 6.83 17.21 -8.41
N VAL A 64 6.89 16.24 -7.51
CA VAL A 64 8.11 15.49 -7.19
C VAL A 64 8.35 14.39 -8.22
N VAL A 65 7.29 13.72 -8.67
CA VAL A 65 7.39 12.55 -9.56
C VAL A 65 7.10 12.86 -11.02
N ALA A 66 6.82 14.12 -11.36
CA ALA A 66 6.51 14.50 -12.74
C ALA A 66 7.57 13.98 -13.73
N PRO A 67 7.19 13.55 -14.94
CA PRO A 67 5.86 13.61 -15.56
C PRO A 67 4.88 12.52 -15.11
N ALA A 68 5.31 11.58 -14.29
CA ALA A 68 4.42 10.56 -13.73
C ALA A 68 3.44 11.17 -12.72
N ALA A 69 2.37 10.47 -12.43
CA ALA A 69 1.46 10.79 -11.33
C ALA A 69 1.80 9.96 -10.10
N ALA A 70 1.51 10.47 -8.92
CA ALA A 70 1.62 9.73 -7.68
C ALA A 70 0.28 9.09 -7.34
N ASP A 71 0.27 7.78 -7.10
CA ASP A 71 -0.86 7.06 -6.56
C ASP A 71 -0.54 6.66 -5.13
N VAL A 72 -1.36 7.08 -4.19
CA VAL A 72 -1.10 6.91 -2.76
C VAL A 72 -2.14 6.00 -2.13
N VAL A 73 -1.67 4.94 -1.48
CA VAL A 73 -2.49 4.07 -0.65
C VAL A 73 -2.12 4.32 0.80
N ILE A 74 -3.10 4.67 1.64
CA ILE A 74 -2.89 4.76 3.08
C ILE A 74 -2.99 3.34 3.65
N LEU A 75 -1.87 2.80 4.09
CA LEU A 75 -1.79 1.41 4.55
C LEU A 75 -2.68 1.14 5.77
N ASN A 76 -2.88 2.15 6.63
CA ASN A 76 -3.77 2.06 7.78
C ASN A 76 -5.19 1.63 7.41
N ASP A 77 -5.66 2.03 6.24
CA ASP A 77 -7.03 1.82 5.77
C ASP A 77 -7.11 0.79 4.63
N ALA A 78 -5.99 0.25 4.20
CA ALA A 78 -5.94 -0.71 3.11
C ALA A 78 -6.43 -2.10 3.56
N PRO A 79 -7.10 -2.86 2.67
CA PRO A 79 -7.42 -4.26 2.96
C PRO A 79 -6.15 -5.08 3.22
N PRO A 80 -6.21 -6.12 4.07
CA PRO A 80 -5.02 -6.90 4.44
C PRO A 80 -4.24 -7.48 3.25
N LEU A 81 -4.93 -7.93 2.21
CA LEU A 81 -4.27 -8.50 1.03
C LEU A 81 -3.50 -7.45 0.24
N LEU A 82 -4.03 -6.24 0.12
CA LEU A 82 -3.32 -5.13 -0.51
C LEU A 82 -2.12 -4.72 0.34
N GLY A 83 -2.30 -4.60 1.65
CA GLY A 83 -1.20 -4.29 2.56
C GLY A 83 -0.07 -5.32 2.46
N ARG A 84 -0.41 -6.61 2.44
CA ARG A 84 0.58 -7.68 2.27
C ARG A 84 1.32 -7.57 0.95
N HIS A 85 0.61 -7.29 -0.14
CA HIS A 85 1.23 -7.09 -1.45
C HIS A 85 2.25 -5.94 -1.42
N VAL A 86 1.88 -4.82 -0.82
CA VAL A 86 2.75 -3.64 -0.73
C VAL A 86 4.03 -3.95 0.07
N ILE A 87 3.91 -4.57 1.23
CA ILE A 87 5.09 -4.85 2.08
C ILE A 87 5.95 -5.99 1.55
N HIS A 88 5.36 -6.96 0.85
CA HIS A 88 6.08 -8.12 0.35
C HIS A 88 6.77 -7.84 -0.99
N ASP A 89 6.06 -7.25 -1.94
CA ASP A 89 6.55 -7.00 -3.29
C ASP A 89 7.13 -5.61 -3.47
N GLY A 90 6.85 -4.69 -2.55
CA GLY A 90 7.36 -3.34 -2.58
C GLY A 90 8.72 -3.19 -1.92
N VAL A 91 9.24 -1.97 -2.02
CA VAL A 91 10.51 -1.57 -1.40
C VAL A 91 10.23 -0.46 -0.41
N ARG A 92 10.65 -0.64 0.84
CA ARG A 92 10.54 0.43 1.83
C ARG A 92 11.58 1.50 1.54
N ILE A 93 11.12 2.71 1.19
CA ILE A 93 11.97 3.82 0.81
C ILE A 93 12.13 4.87 1.90
N TYR A 94 11.31 4.85 2.93
CA TYR A 94 11.38 5.80 4.04
C TYR A 94 10.91 5.12 5.32
N LEU A 95 11.62 5.37 6.42
CA LEU A 95 11.29 4.82 7.73
C LEU A 95 11.57 5.86 8.80
N ALA A 96 10.52 6.33 9.49
CA ALA A 96 10.62 7.26 10.60
C ALA A 96 10.28 6.63 11.94
N ASP A 97 9.40 5.63 11.97
CA ASP A 97 8.96 4.95 13.19
C ASP A 97 9.01 3.43 12.97
N ALA A 98 10.13 2.84 13.35
CA ALA A 98 10.38 1.41 13.16
C ALA A 98 9.40 0.55 13.96
N ALA A 99 9.01 0.98 15.16
CA ALA A 99 8.08 0.22 15.99
C ALA A 99 6.69 0.17 15.36
N ALA A 100 6.21 1.30 14.84
CA ALA A 100 4.92 1.37 14.16
C ALA A 100 4.92 0.52 12.89
N ASP A 101 5.98 0.59 12.10
CA ASP A 101 6.12 -0.20 10.88
C ASP A 101 6.14 -1.71 11.19
N HIS A 102 6.93 -2.12 12.17
CA HIS A 102 7.01 -3.52 12.58
C HIS A 102 5.65 -4.06 13.06
N ALA A 103 4.94 -3.30 13.86
CA ALA A 103 3.60 -3.67 14.33
C ALA A 103 2.62 -3.82 13.17
N TYR A 104 2.67 -2.91 12.20
CA TYR A 104 1.83 -2.97 11.01
C TYR A 104 2.13 -4.22 10.18
N VAL A 105 3.40 -4.49 9.89
CA VAL A 105 3.81 -5.65 9.08
C VAL A 105 3.31 -6.94 9.72
N ARG A 106 3.49 -7.09 11.04
CA ARG A 106 3.03 -8.27 11.77
C ARG A 106 1.51 -8.40 11.71
N ASP A 107 0.78 -7.31 11.95
CA ASP A 107 -0.69 -7.31 11.95
C ASP A 107 -1.25 -7.68 10.58
N VAL A 108 -0.72 -7.09 9.52
CA VAL A 108 -1.22 -7.35 8.17
C VAL A 108 -0.92 -8.77 7.71
N GLN A 109 0.23 -9.33 8.09
CA GLN A 109 0.56 -10.72 7.77
C GLN A 109 -0.39 -11.69 8.46
N LEU A 110 -0.72 -11.46 9.72
CA LEU A 110 -1.68 -12.28 10.47
C LEU A 110 -3.07 -12.21 9.85
N ARG A 111 -3.55 -11.01 9.53
CA ARG A 111 -4.87 -10.82 8.92
C ARG A 111 -4.97 -11.45 7.53
N ALA A 112 -3.93 -11.32 6.73
CA ALA A 112 -3.89 -11.93 5.40
C ALA A 112 -3.88 -13.45 5.47
N ALA A 113 -3.14 -14.03 6.43
CA ALA A 113 -3.12 -15.47 6.66
C ALA A 113 -4.49 -16.02 7.06
N ASP A 114 -5.26 -15.27 7.85
CA ASP A 114 -6.61 -15.66 8.24
C ASP A 114 -7.58 -15.72 7.04
N LEU A 115 -7.36 -14.92 6.01
CA LEU A 115 -8.17 -14.88 4.81
C LEU A 115 -7.80 -15.94 3.77
N GLU A 116 -6.61 -16.47 3.82
CA GLU A 116 -6.08 -17.36 2.78
C GLU A 116 -6.88 -18.65 2.60
N PRO A 117 -7.31 -19.37 3.64
CA PRO A 117 -8.15 -20.55 3.48
C PRO A 117 -9.47 -20.25 2.77
N TRP A 118 -10.10 -19.13 3.14
CA TRP A 118 -11.35 -18.70 2.50
C TRP A 118 -11.13 -18.40 1.01
N LEU A 119 -10.06 -17.70 0.67
CA LEU A 119 -9.72 -17.37 -0.72
C LEU A 119 -9.45 -18.63 -1.56
N ARG A 120 -8.77 -19.63 -1.00
CA ARG A 120 -8.54 -20.91 -1.68
C ARG A 120 -9.85 -21.58 -1.98
N ARG A 121 -10.77 -21.61 -1.02
CA ARG A 121 -12.10 -22.19 -1.18
C ARG A 121 -12.88 -21.49 -2.28
N MET A 122 -12.88 -20.16 -2.30
CA MET A 122 -13.59 -19.39 -3.31
C MET A 122 -13.01 -19.62 -4.71
N ARG A 123 -11.70 -19.71 -4.83
CA ARG A 123 -11.03 -20.03 -6.11
C ARG A 123 -11.45 -21.42 -6.61
N GLN A 124 -11.46 -22.41 -5.73
CA GLN A 124 -11.84 -23.78 -6.10
C GLN A 124 -13.28 -23.84 -6.56
N LEU A 125 -14.19 -23.17 -5.85
CA LEU A 125 -15.60 -23.10 -6.25
C LEU A 125 -15.76 -22.45 -7.63
N LYS A 126 -15.01 -21.41 -7.91
CA LYS A 126 -15.04 -20.73 -9.20
C LYS A 126 -14.54 -21.66 -10.33
N LEU A 127 -13.45 -22.38 -10.09
CA LEU A 127 -12.91 -23.32 -11.05
C LEU A 127 -13.88 -24.47 -11.32
N ASP A 128 -14.51 -25.01 -10.28
CA ASP A 128 -15.52 -26.08 -10.41
C ASP A 128 -16.71 -25.58 -11.22
N TRP A 129 -17.19 -24.38 -10.95
CA TRP A 129 -18.30 -23.76 -11.69
C TRP A 129 -17.95 -23.58 -13.17
N LEU A 130 -16.75 -23.11 -13.50
CA LEU A 130 -16.30 -22.93 -14.88
C LEU A 130 -16.15 -24.28 -15.60
N ALA A 131 -15.64 -25.30 -14.94
CA ALA A 131 -15.50 -26.64 -15.50
C ALA A 131 -16.88 -27.24 -15.82
N GLU A 132 -17.87 -27.05 -14.93
CA GLU A 132 -19.23 -27.50 -15.15
C GLU A 132 -19.89 -26.84 -16.36
N ARG A 133 -19.67 -25.55 -16.56
CA ARG A 133 -20.18 -24.84 -17.73
C ARG A 133 -19.56 -25.30 -19.03
N GLN A 134 -18.29 -25.69 -19.04
CA GLN A 134 -17.61 -26.18 -20.25
C GLN A 134 -18.03 -27.59 -20.67
N SER A 135 -18.51 -28.38 -19.72
CA SER A 135 -18.96 -29.75 -20.00
C SER A 135 -20.40 -29.83 -20.50
N ARG A 136 -21.10 -28.70 -20.57
CA ARG A 136 -22.44 -28.60 -21.17
C ARG A 136 -22.36 -28.07 -22.61
#